data_36ac965ce54188dce0409830df2f6291
#
_entry.id   36ac965ce54188dce0409830df2f6291
#
_cell.length_a   1.000
_cell.length_b   1.000
_cell.length_c   1.000
_cell.angle_alpha   90.00
_cell.angle_beta   90.00
_cell.angle_gamma   90.00
#
_symmetry.space_group_name_H-M   'P 1'
#
loop_
_entity.id
_entity.type
_entity.pdbx_description
1 polymer ?
#
loop_
_entity_poly.entity_id
_entity_poly.type
_entity_poly.pdbx_seq_one_letter_code
_entity_poly.pdbx_strand_id
1 'polypeptide(L)'
;MKKYLSISFLFATLFIFSLNAQTNPNWEYWVTGKVKLKRGMSKEFEKAAAAKTEKFNKTPETAISTYKIMDGENQGKYERIQGYKDISWFNDNMKSNAGTQYWMNNVSQYIETYEGRKVWWRIKNLSYNWNPESSPKKHIHKLIRIIKPGKLGDFWRLSNRIVKVYEKNNYTGVQGVFKVVSGGNVNEIIFIDAFDDFTDQGKFPNTDKSLKELYNEMYNGSYDKDLEIYNEAIEMWGRQNERMSLKSELTTKL
;
A
#
# COMPACT_ATOMS: atom_id res chain seq x y z
N MET A 1 -31.57 -43.14 2.78
CA MET A 1 -30.16 -42.83 3.19
C MET A 1 -29.24 -42.41 2.05
N LYS A 2 -29.42 -42.79 0.77
CA LYS A 2 -28.49 -42.41 -0.34
C LYS A 2 -28.55 -40.94 -0.80
N LYS A 3 -29.65 -40.21 -0.56
CA LYS A 3 -29.83 -38.82 -0.99
C LYS A 3 -29.05 -37.78 -0.13
N TYR A 4 -28.80 -38.08 1.13
CA TYR A 4 -28.10 -37.17 2.04
C TYR A 4 -26.56 -37.20 1.88
N LEU A 5 -26.03 -38.33 1.38
CA LEU A 5 -24.57 -38.45 1.14
C LEU A 5 -24.10 -37.56 -0.03
N SER A 6 -24.95 -37.39 -1.06
CA SER A 6 -24.64 -36.58 -2.25
C SER A 6 -24.58 -35.08 -1.95
N ILE A 7 -25.43 -34.59 -1.02
CA ILE A 7 -25.47 -33.16 -0.63
C ILE A 7 -24.26 -32.81 0.26
N SER A 8 -23.85 -33.69 1.17
CA SER A 8 -22.68 -33.49 2.01
C SER A 8 -21.38 -33.46 1.20
N PHE A 9 -21.29 -34.23 0.12
CA PHE A 9 -20.12 -34.24 -0.76
C PHE A 9 -20.04 -32.97 -1.61
N LEU A 10 -21.16 -32.39 -2.02
CA LEU A 10 -21.24 -31.14 -2.78
C LEU A 10 -20.82 -29.95 -1.90
N PHE A 11 -21.19 -29.93 -0.62
CA PHE A 11 -20.75 -28.89 0.33
C PHE A 11 -19.27 -28.99 0.66
N ALA A 12 -18.72 -30.19 0.78
CA ALA A 12 -17.29 -30.39 1.03
C ALA A 12 -16.41 -29.94 -0.16
N THR A 13 -16.87 -30.17 -1.39
CA THR A 13 -16.13 -29.70 -2.59
C THR A 13 -16.20 -28.20 -2.78
N LEU A 14 -17.29 -27.52 -2.40
CA LEU A 14 -17.37 -26.05 -2.43
C LEU A 14 -16.44 -25.37 -1.41
N PHE A 15 -16.16 -26.00 -0.28
CA PHE A 15 -15.22 -25.48 0.73
C PHE A 15 -13.74 -25.61 0.31
N ILE A 16 -13.40 -26.60 -0.50
CA ILE A 16 -12.00 -26.82 -0.94
C ILE A 16 -11.56 -25.76 -1.97
N PHE A 17 -12.47 -25.21 -2.77
CA PHE A 17 -12.14 -24.15 -3.73
C PHE A 17 -11.93 -22.77 -3.11
N SER A 18 -12.38 -22.52 -1.89
CA SER A 18 -12.24 -21.23 -1.22
C SER A 18 -10.90 -21.06 -0.47
N LEU A 19 -10.15 -22.13 -0.23
CA LEU A 19 -8.88 -22.08 0.52
C LEU A 19 -7.65 -21.76 -0.33
N ASN A 20 -7.73 -21.86 -1.66
CA ASN A 20 -6.60 -21.60 -2.55
C ASN A 20 -6.54 -20.17 -3.13
N ALA A 21 -7.47 -19.29 -2.75
CA ALA A 21 -7.58 -17.95 -3.34
C ALA A 21 -6.68 -16.88 -2.70
N GLN A 22 -5.91 -17.19 -1.66
CA GLN A 22 -5.26 -16.15 -0.84
C GLN A 22 -3.75 -16.01 -0.98
N THR A 23 -3.05 -16.94 -1.62
CA THR A 23 -1.59 -16.82 -1.74
C THR A 23 -1.09 -17.21 -3.13
N ASN A 24 -0.67 -16.21 -3.91
CA ASN A 24 0.06 -16.45 -5.15
C ASN A 24 1.56 -16.24 -4.86
N PRO A 25 2.43 -17.25 -5.09
CA PRO A 25 3.87 -17.16 -4.81
C PRO A 25 4.57 -16.07 -5.64
N ASN A 26 3.98 -15.66 -6.75
CA ASN A 26 4.50 -14.59 -7.61
C ASN A 26 4.10 -13.18 -7.15
N TRP A 27 3.30 -13.06 -6.09
CA TRP A 27 2.92 -11.76 -5.57
C TRP A 27 4.05 -11.14 -4.74
N GLU A 28 4.18 -9.85 -4.87
CA GLU A 28 5.04 -9.03 -4.02
C GLU A 28 4.21 -8.43 -2.91
N TYR A 29 4.58 -8.73 -1.69
CA TYR A 29 3.87 -8.29 -0.50
C TYR A 29 4.54 -7.10 0.17
N TRP A 30 3.71 -6.28 0.77
CA TRP A 30 4.10 -5.14 1.59
C TRP A 30 3.38 -5.23 2.93
N VAL A 31 4.09 -4.94 4.00
CA VAL A 31 3.53 -5.00 5.35
C VAL A 31 3.62 -3.63 5.97
N THR A 32 2.49 -3.11 6.42
CA THR A 32 2.44 -1.81 7.10
C THR A 32 1.94 -1.98 8.52
N GLY A 33 2.44 -1.14 9.41
CA GLY A 33 1.95 -1.03 10.79
C GLY A 33 1.88 0.44 11.19
N LYS A 34 0.72 0.87 11.68
CA LYS A 34 0.47 2.24 12.06
C LYS A 34 0.41 2.36 13.59
N VAL A 35 1.01 3.43 14.13
CA VAL A 35 1.03 3.69 15.58
C VAL A 35 0.66 5.14 15.87
N LYS A 36 -0.11 5.32 16.94
CA LYS A 36 -0.36 6.60 17.59
C LYS A 36 0.49 6.70 18.83
N LEU A 37 1.18 7.83 19.01
CA LEU A 37 2.06 8.04 20.15
C LEU A 37 1.32 8.64 21.33
N LYS A 38 1.80 8.38 22.53
CA LYS A 38 1.43 9.10 23.74
C LYS A 38 1.76 10.58 23.57
N ARG A 39 0.93 11.44 24.15
CA ARG A 39 1.10 12.89 24.07
C ARG A 39 2.50 13.31 24.58
N GLY A 40 3.22 14.09 23.78
CA GLY A 40 4.54 14.62 24.14
C GLY A 40 5.70 13.65 23.90
N MET A 41 5.48 12.38 23.55
CA MET A 41 6.54 11.34 23.47
C MET A 41 7.16 11.17 22.08
N SER A 42 6.99 12.14 21.18
CA SER A 42 7.51 12.01 19.80
C SER A 42 9.02 11.91 19.74
N LYS A 43 9.75 12.68 20.51
CA LYS A 43 11.22 12.67 20.52
C LYS A 43 11.78 11.36 21.06
N GLU A 44 11.23 10.87 22.16
CA GLU A 44 11.61 9.63 22.80
C GLU A 44 11.32 8.43 21.91
N PHE A 45 10.13 8.41 21.29
CA PHE A 45 9.76 7.40 20.31
C PHE A 45 10.72 7.40 19.12
N GLU A 46 10.97 8.56 18.51
CA GLU A 46 11.86 8.68 17.35
C GLU A 46 13.25 8.18 17.69
N LYS A 47 13.82 8.59 18.83
CA LYS A 47 15.14 8.11 19.31
C LYS A 47 15.17 6.59 19.49
N ALA A 48 14.18 6.02 20.17
CA ALA A 48 14.14 4.58 20.44
C ALA A 48 13.88 3.76 19.15
N ALA A 49 13.01 4.24 18.26
CA ALA A 49 12.73 3.60 16.98
C ALA A 49 13.93 3.66 16.02
N ALA A 50 14.67 4.78 16.01
CA ALA A 50 15.92 4.91 15.26
C ALA A 50 16.95 3.87 15.72
N ALA A 51 17.19 3.78 17.03
CA ALA A 51 18.12 2.79 17.60
C ALA A 51 17.73 1.35 17.26
N LYS A 52 16.41 1.03 17.27
CA LYS A 52 15.92 -0.28 16.83
C LYS A 52 16.19 -0.51 15.34
N THR A 53 15.94 0.48 14.50
CA THR A 53 16.16 0.38 13.05
C THR A 53 17.63 0.18 12.74
N GLU A 54 18.50 0.96 13.33
CA GLU A 54 19.95 0.86 13.19
C GLU A 54 20.47 -0.52 13.64
N LYS A 55 19.93 -1.10 14.69
CA LYS A 55 20.39 -2.38 15.23
C LYS A 55 19.89 -3.60 14.45
N PHE A 56 18.65 -3.60 13.98
CA PHE A 56 17.96 -4.80 13.50
C PHE A 56 17.44 -4.72 12.05
N ASN A 57 17.56 -3.58 11.37
CA ASN A 57 17.05 -3.40 10.02
C ASN A 57 18.17 -2.91 9.07
N LYS A 58 19.19 -3.74 8.86
CA LYS A 58 20.43 -3.37 8.14
C LYS A 58 20.53 -3.93 6.73
N THR A 59 19.66 -4.86 6.37
CA THR A 59 19.71 -5.54 5.07
C THR A 59 18.42 -5.28 4.28
N PRO A 60 18.38 -5.48 2.95
CA PRO A 60 17.17 -5.33 2.15
C PRO A 60 15.99 -6.16 2.68
N GLU A 61 16.27 -7.38 3.18
CA GLU A 61 15.23 -8.28 3.71
C GLU A 61 14.60 -7.75 4.99
N THR A 62 15.36 -7.01 5.79
CA THR A 62 14.88 -6.42 7.05
C THR A 62 14.55 -4.94 6.94
N ALA A 63 14.79 -4.32 5.79
CA ALA A 63 14.59 -2.90 5.55
C ALA A 63 13.19 -2.43 5.92
N ILE A 64 13.13 -1.24 6.51
CA ILE A 64 11.91 -0.60 6.91
C ILE A 64 11.96 0.89 6.60
N SER A 65 10.90 1.41 6.03
CA SER A 65 10.69 2.85 5.87
C SER A 65 9.67 3.33 6.89
N THR A 66 9.87 4.51 7.44
CA THR A 66 8.95 5.11 8.41
C THR A 66 8.51 6.47 7.92
N TYR A 67 7.21 6.67 7.85
CA TYR A 67 6.59 7.93 7.47
C TYR A 67 5.75 8.49 8.61
N LYS A 68 5.73 9.81 8.75
CA LYS A 68 4.77 10.51 9.60
C LYS A 68 3.62 11.02 8.72
N ILE A 69 2.40 10.75 9.14
CA ILE A 69 1.19 11.19 8.44
C ILE A 69 0.95 12.67 8.79
N MET A 70 0.85 13.51 7.76
CA MET A 70 0.84 14.95 7.88
C MET A 70 -0.59 15.52 7.91
N ASP A 71 -1.53 14.82 7.30
CA ASP A 71 -2.94 15.23 7.24
C ASP A 71 -3.89 14.04 7.12
N GLY A 72 -5.20 14.32 7.05
CA GLY A 72 -6.25 13.32 7.03
C GLY A 72 -6.61 12.80 8.42
N GLU A 73 -7.42 11.76 8.47
CA GLU A 73 -7.93 11.16 9.71
C GLU A 73 -6.82 10.63 10.63
N ASN A 74 -5.70 10.25 10.04
CA ASN A 74 -4.56 9.66 10.76
C ASN A 74 -3.43 10.66 11.03
N GLN A 75 -3.68 11.95 10.92
CA GLN A 75 -2.68 13.00 11.15
C GLN A 75 -1.91 12.78 12.46
N GLY A 76 -0.58 12.90 12.39
CA GLY A 76 0.34 12.78 13.52
C GLY A 76 0.75 11.35 13.87
N LYS A 77 0.09 10.31 13.30
CA LYS A 77 0.52 8.93 13.45
C LYS A 77 1.77 8.64 12.61
N TYR A 78 2.45 7.55 12.95
CA TYR A 78 3.58 7.02 12.18
C TYR A 78 3.18 5.71 11.52
N GLU A 79 3.52 5.55 10.25
CA GLU A 79 3.36 4.31 9.51
C GLU A 79 4.73 3.71 9.16
N ARG A 80 4.95 2.47 9.57
CA ARG A 80 6.16 1.71 9.27
C ARG A 80 5.88 0.70 8.19
N ILE A 81 6.73 0.66 7.17
CA ILE A 81 6.50 -0.06 5.92
C ILE A 81 7.68 -0.98 5.65
N GLN A 82 7.40 -2.27 5.45
CA GLN A 82 8.36 -3.26 4.94
C GLN A 82 7.86 -3.73 3.57
N GLY A 83 8.61 -3.46 2.52
CA GLY A 83 8.26 -3.77 1.14
C GLY A 83 9.00 -4.96 0.56
N TYR A 84 8.64 -5.30 -0.69
CA TYR A 84 9.33 -6.29 -1.54
C TYR A 84 9.46 -7.69 -0.90
N LYS A 85 8.40 -8.15 -0.20
CA LYS A 85 8.37 -9.46 0.43
C LYS A 85 7.71 -10.50 -0.48
N ASP A 86 8.23 -11.70 -0.47
CA ASP A 86 7.56 -12.88 -1.00
C ASP A 86 6.73 -13.58 0.09
N ILE A 87 6.03 -14.63 -0.28
CA ILE A 87 5.18 -15.37 0.66
C ILE A 87 5.99 -16.11 1.73
N SER A 88 7.22 -16.51 1.44
CA SER A 88 8.07 -17.25 2.38
C SER A 88 8.51 -16.38 3.57
N TRP A 89 8.60 -15.07 3.36
CA TRP A 89 8.93 -14.11 4.41
C TRP A 89 8.03 -14.24 5.65
N PHE A 90 6.77 -14.62 5.46
CA PHE A 90 5.82 -14.75 6.57
C PHE A 90 6.13 -15.95 7.47
N ASN A 91 6.77 -17.00 6.96
CA ASN A 91 7.12 -18.19 7.77
C ASN A 91 8.04 -17.85 8.94
N ASP A 92 8.98 -16.92 8.73
CA ASP A 92 10.00 -16.56 9.71
C ASP A 92 9.64 -15.30 10.49
N ASN A 93 8.92 -14.37 9.88
CA ASN A 93 8.65 -13.05 10.44
C ASN A 93 7.34 -12.95 11.24
N MET A 94 6.55 -14.03 11.30
CA MET A 94 5.40 -14.15 12.21
C MET A 94 5.83 -14.58 13.64
N LYS A 95 7.06 -15.05 13.80
CA LYS A 95 7.61 -15.44 15.12
C LYS A 95 8.22 -14.23 15.82
N SER A 96 8.18 -14.24 17.15
CA SER A 96 8.91 -13.26 17.93
C SER A 96 10.42 -13.44 17.73
N ASN A 97 11.10 -12.35 17.46
CA ASN A 97 12.55 -12.31 17.29
C ASN A 97 13.17 -11.20 18.16
N ALA A 98 14.49 -11.14 18.20
CA ALA A 98 15.22 -10.15 19.02
C ALA A 98 14.82 -8.69 18.69
N GLY A 99 14.53 -8.39 17.41
CA GLY A 99 14.07 -7.06 17.01
C GLY A 99 12.66 -6.73 17.52
N THR A 100 11.76 -7.73 17.56
CA THR A 100 10.42 -7.59 18.14
C THR A 100 10.50 -7.42 19.66
N GLN A 101 11.34 -8.20 20.33
CA GLN A 101 11.56 -8.07 21.78
C GLN A 101 12.15 -6.70 22.13
N TYR A 102 13.15 -6.24 21.37
CA TYR A 102 13.70 -4.90 21.55
C TYR A 102 12.63 -3.81 21.39
N TRP A 103 11.78 -3.93 20.37
CA TRP A 103 10.67 -3.00 20.15
C TRP A 103 9.74 -2.97 21.37
N MET A 104 9.31 -4.12 21.85
CA MET A 104 8.42 -4.22 23.02
C MET A 104 9.02 -3.60 24.27
N ASN A 105 10.32 -3.83 24.51
CA ASN A 105 10.98 -3.36 25.72
C ASN A 105 11.39 -1.88 25.69
N ASN A 106 11.70 -1.34 24.50
CA ASN A 106 12.33 -0.01 24.39
C ASN A 106 11.49 1.02 23.65
N VAL A 107 10.57 0.61 22.76
CA VAL A 107 9.81 1.53 21.89
C VAL A 107 8.35 1.59 22.28
N SER A 108 7.74 0.44 22.58
CA SER A 108 6.28 0.33 22.80
C SER A 108 5.76 1.19 23.94
N GLN A 109 6.59 1.49 24.93
CA GLN A 109 6.23 2.34 26.07
C GLN A 109 5.81 3.77 25.66
N TYR A 110 6.24 4.26 24.51
CA TYR A 110 5.90 5.58 23.95
C TYR A 110 4.66 5.58 23.06
N ILE A 111 4.11 4.39 22.78
CA ILE A 111 2.96 4.19 21.91
C ILE A 111 1.67 4.15 22.75
N GLU A 112 0.68 4.91 22.32
CA GLU A 112 -0.66 4.88 22.90
C GLU A 112 -1.51 3.77 22.27
N THR A 113 -1.49 3.66 20.93
CA THR A 113 -2.31 2.71 20.18
C THR A 113 -1.57 2.11 18.99
N TYR A 114 -1.71 0.79 18.83
CA TYR A 114 -1.36 0.06 17.62
C TYR A 114 -2.62 -0.15 16.80
N GLU A 115 -2.60 0.23 15.52
CA GLU A 115 -3.76 0.04 14.61
C GLU A 115 -3.70 -1.29 13.83
N GLY A 116 -2.86 -2.22 14.32
CA GLY A 116 -2.67 -3.51 13.68
C GLY A 116 -1.74 -3.45 12.46
N ARG A 117 -1.51 -4.62 11.89
CA ARG A 117 -0.75 -4.77 10.64
C ARG A 117 -1.71 -4.97 9.50
N LYS A 118 -1.41 -4.32 8.36
CA LYS A 118 -2.03 -4.65 7.08
C LYS A 118 -1.00 -5.29 6.17
N VAL A 119 -1.42 -6.31 5.45
CA VAL A 119 -0.65 -6.95 4.39
C VAL A 119 -1.26 -6.54 3.07
N TRP A 120 -0.42 -6.06 2.18
CA TRP A 120 -0.78 -5.56 0.86
C TRP A 120 -0.14 -6.41 -0.22
N TRP A 121 -0.83 -6.58 -1.30
CA TRP A 121 -0.28 -7.06 -2.56
C TRP A 121 -0.05 -5.89 -3.50
N ARG A 122 1.18 -5.75 -4.02
CA ARG A 122 1.47 -4.75 -5.05
C ARG A 122 0.96 -5.22 -6.41
N ILE A 123 0.14 -4.40 -7.05
CA ILE A 123 -0.38 -4.64 -8.39
C ILE A 123 0.63 -4.07 -9.40
N LYS A 124 1.54 -4.93 -9.85
CA LYS A 124 2.72 -4.53 -10.65
C LYS A 124 2.35 -3.83 -11.96
N ASN A 125 1.34 -4.34 -12.67
CA ASN A 125 0.88 -3.78 -13.94
C ASN A 125 0.12 -2.44 -13.83
N LEU A 126 -0.20 -1.99 -12.62
CA LEU A 126 -0.79 -0.69 -12.33
C LEU A 126 0.19 0.25 -11.62
N SER A 127 1.35 -0.28 -11.19
CA SER A 127 2.42 0.52 -10.62
C SER A 127 3.34 1.00 -11.74
N TYR A 128 3.74 2.27 -11.68
CA TYR A 128 4.55 2.91 -12.72
C TYR A 128 5.82 3.52 -12.10
N ASN A 129 6.97 3.34 -12.74
CA ASN A 129 8.29 3.77 -12.26
C ASN A 129 8.63 3.31 -10.82
N TRP A 130 7.97 2.26 -10.33
CA TRP A 130 8.17 1.73 -9.00
C TRP A 130 9.37 0.77 -8.98
N ASN A 131 10.55 1.31 -8.60
CA ASN A 131 11.81 0.56 -8.62
C ASN A 131 12.25 0.14 -7.20
N PRO A 132 12.51 -1.15 -6.93
CA PRO A 132 12.99 -1.64 -5.65
C PRO A 132 14.38 -1.11 -5.25
N GLU A 133 15.20 -0.75 -6.23
CA GLU A 133 16.55 -0.22 -5.98
C GLU A 133 16.56 1.29 -5.64
N SER A 134 15.43 1.96 -5.80
CA SER A 134 15.34 3.37 -5.47
C SER A 134 15.18 3.57 -3.95
N SER A 135 15.85 4.58 -3.42
CA SER A 135 15.64 5.02 -2.04
C SER A 135 14.18 5.46 -1.83
N PRO A 136 13.63 5.28 -0.62
CA PRO A 136 12.30 5.78 -0.30
C PRO A 136 12.22 7.28 -0.55
N LYS A 137 11.17 7.73 -1.25
CA LYS A 137 10.92 9.14 -1.54
C LYS A 137 10.59 9.91 -0.27
N LYS A 138 10.92 11.20 -0.25
CA LYS A 138 10.69 12.08 0.92
C LYS A 138 9.22 12.24 1.27
N HIS A 139 8.37 12.21 0.27
CA HIS A 139 6.92 12.42 0.43
C HIS A 139 6.12 11.35 -0.28
N ILE A 140 4.96 11.07 0.29
CA ILE A 140 3.94 10.20 -0.28
C ILE A 140 2.61 10.93 -0.23
N HIS A 141 1.88 10.90 -1.36
CA HIS A 141 0.45 11.15 -1.40
C HIS A 141 -0.25 9.79 -1.54
N LYS A 142 -0.95 9.38 -0.50
CA LYS A 142 -1.63 8.09 -0.39
C LYS A 142 -3.12 8.29 -0.59
N LEU A 143 -3.65 7.74 -1.68
CA LEU A 143 -5.08 7.76 -2.01
C LEU A 143 -5.69 6.42 -1.63
N ILE A 144 -6.57 6.41 -0.62
CA ILE A 144 -7.25 5.22 -0.12
C ILE A 144 -8.62 5.14 -0.78
N ARG A 145 -8.98 3.96 -1.31
CA ARG A 145 -10.25 3.69 -1.99
C ARG A 145 -10.85 2.38 -1.49
N ILE A 146 -12.08 2.43 -1.03
CA ILE A 146 -12.87 1.24 -0.69
C ILE A 146 -13.81 0.95 -1.85
N ILE A 147 -13.66 -0.22 -2.45
CA ILE A 147 -14.40 -0.58 -3.66
C ILE A 147 -15.66 -1.36 -3.29
N LYS A 148 -16.78 -1.02 -3.91
CA LYS A 148 -18.04 -1.77 -3.76
C LYS A 148 -17.87 -3.21 -4.19
N PRO A 149 -18.45 -4.18 -3.48
CA PRO A 149 -18.46 -5.58 -3.91
C PRO A 149 -18.95 -5.73 -5.35
N GLY A 150 -18.23 -6.52 -6.16
CA GLY A 150 -18.54 -6.76 -7.57
C GLY A 150 -18.12 -5.65 -8.54
N LYS A 151 -17.64 -4.49 -8.06
CA LYS A 151 -17.28 -3.33 -8.91
C LYS A 151 -15.78 -3.20 -9.20
N LEU A 152 -14.98 -4.18 -8.85
CA LEU A 152 -13.53 -4.14 -9.01
C LEU A 152 -13.11 -4.00 -10.49
N GLY A 153 -13.82 -4.63 -11.43
CA GLY A 153 -13.56 -4.51 -12.87
C GLY A 153 -13.79 -3.08 -13.40
N ASP A 154 -14.90 -2.47 -13.00
CA ASP A 154 -15.25 -1.08 -13.32
C ASP A 154 -14.19 -0.11 -12.80
N PHE A 155 -13.73 -0.34 -11.58
CA PHE A 155 -12.67 0.45 -10.95
C PHE A 155 -11.33 0.34 -11.70
N TRP A 156 -10.92 -0.86 -12.11
CA TRP A 156 -9.63 -1.08 -12.77
C TRP A 156 -9.56 -0.49 -14.19
N ARG A 157 -10.69 -0.30 -14.86
CA ARG A 157 -10.73 0.19 -16.25
C ARG A 157 -9.98 1.52 -16.41
N LEU A 158 -10.31 2.52 -15.59
CA LEU A 158 -9.65 3.83 -15.63
C LEU A 158 -8.16 3.69 -15.26
N SER A 159 -7.84 2.98 -14.18
CA SER A 159 -6.47 2.82 -13.70
C SER A 159 -5.56 2.16 -14.73
N ASN A 160 -6.02 1.09 -15.40
CA ASN A 160 -5.27 0.43 -16.47
C ASN A 160 -5.00 1.37 -17.66
N ARG A 161 -5.97 2.20 -18.02
CA ARG A 161 -5.83 3.15 -19.12
C ARG A 161 -4.88 4.29 -18.77
N ILE A 162 -4.93 4.81 -17.54
CA ILE A 162 -4.00 5.85 -17.05
C ILE A 162 -2.56 5.36 -17.13
N VAL A 163 -2.26 4.14 -16.69
CA VAL A 163 -0.89 3.60 -16.78
C VAL A 163 -0.42 3.53 -18.23
N LYS A 164 -1.29 3.17 -19.18
CA LYS A 164 -0.95 3.18 -20.61
C LYS A 164 -0.66 4.60 -21.15
N VAL A 165 -1.38 5.60 -20.63
CA VAL A 165 -1.06 7.00 -20.94
C VAL A 165 0.30 7.39 -20.39
N TYR A 166 0.62 6.99 -19.17
CA TYR A 166 1.93 7.22 -18.55
C TYR A 166 3.07 6.58 -19.35
N GLU A 167 2.92 5.30 -19.72
CA GLU A 167 3.90 4.55 -20.52
C GLU A 167 4.14 5.23 -21.87
N LYS A 168 3.06 5.58 -22.59
CA LYS A 168 3.16 6.17 -23.93
C LYS A 168 3.81 7.55 -23.94
N ASN A 169 3.59 8.33 -22.88
CA ASN A 169 4.02 9.74 -22.83
C ASN A 169 5.21 9.97 -21.86
N ASN A 170 5.90 8.90 -21.42
CA ASN A 170 7.08 8.95 -20.55
C ASN A 170 6.85 9.80 -19.29
N TYR A 171 5.71 9.60 -18.60
CA TYR A 171 5.43 10.29 -17.36
C TYR A 171 6.59 10.13 -16.36
N THR A 172 7.03 11.21 -15.73
CA THR A 172 8.21 11.17 -14.83
C THR A 172 7.88 10.81 -13.39
N GLY A 173 6.61 10.81 -13.00
CA GLY A 173 6.17 10.48 -11.64
C GLY A 173 6.31 9.00 -11.30
N VAL A 174 6.20 8.71 -10.00
CA VAL A 174 6.29 7.34 -9.44
C VAL A 174 4.96 6.99 -8.79
N GLN A 175 4.33 5.92 -9.24
CA GLN A 175 3.06 5.43 -8.69
C GLN A 175 3.16 3.97 -8.27
N GLY A 176 2.76 3.67 -7.03
CA GLY A 176 2.54 2.32 -6.54
C GLY A 176 1.05 2.06 -6.33
N VAL A 177 0.57 0.87 -6.71
CA VAL A 177 -0.83 0.46 -6.48
C VAL A 177 -0.85 -0.82 -5.67
N PHE A 178 -1.62 -0.81 -4.58
CA PHE A 178 -1.66 -1.93 -3.64
C PHE A 178 -3.09 -2.25 -3.23
N LYS A 179 -3.37 -3.54 -3.03
CA LYS A 179 -4.65 -4.05 -2.53
C LYS A 179 -4.43 -4.80 -1.23
N VAL A 180 -5.30 -4.57 -0.24
CA VAL A 180 -5.26 -5.33 1.02
C VAL A 180 -5.54 -6.81 0.75
N VAL A 181 -4.73 -7.67 1.34
CA VAL A 181 -4.94 -9.13 1.36
C VAL A 181 -5.20 -9.66 2.77
N SER A 182 -4.74 -8.94 3.81
CA SER A 182 -4.98 -9.32 5.20
C SER A 182 -4.85 -8.11 6.14
N GLY A 183 -5.48 -8.20 7.30
CA GLY A 183 -5.38 -7.18 8.36
C GLY A 183 -6.23 -5.93 8.14
N GLY A 184 -7.14 -5.93 7.16
CA GLY A 184 -8.01 -4.80 6.86
C GLY A 184 -9.18 -5.19 5.96
N ASN A 185 -9.82 -4.18 5.38
CA ASN A 185 -10.89 -4.38 4.41
C ASN A 185 -10.30 -4.89 3.08
N VAL A 186 -10.66 -6.10 2.66
CA VAL A 186 -10.16 -6.73 1.42
C VAL A 186 -10.56 -5.98 0.13
N ASN A 187 -11.50 -5.05 0.23
CA ASN A 187 -11.89 -4.15 -0.86
C ASN A 187 -11.10 -2.83 -0.84
N GLU A 188 -10.16 -2.67 0.09
CA GLU A 188 -9.32 -1.48 0.18
C GLU A 188 -8.17 -1.55 -0.82
N ILE A 189 -8.05 -0.49 -1.60
CA ILE A 189 -6.98 -0.27 -2.56
C ILE A 189 -6.32 1.06 -2.22
N ILE A 190 -5.01 1.13 -2.33
CA ILE A 190 -4.29 2.40 -2.23
C ILE A 190 -3.48 2.66 -3.49
N PHE A 191 -3.49 3.92 -3.90
CA PHE A 191 -2.51 4.48 -4.82
C PHE A 191 -1.51 5.30 -4.00
N ILE A 192 -0.27 5.17 -4.30
CA ILE A 192 0.83 5.91 -3.67
C ILE A 192 1.57 6.67 -4.77
N ASP A 193 1.44 7.98 -4.78
CA ASP A 193 2.29 8.84 -5.56
C ASP A 193 3.47 9.25 -4.67
N ALA A 194 4.68 8.92 -5.09
CA ALA A 194 5.90 9.12 -4.31
C ALA A 194 6.84 10.11 -4.99
N PHE A 195 7.30 11.13 -4.26
CA PHE A 195 8.10 12.24 -4.81
C PHE A 195 9.03 12.84 -3.74
N ASP A 196 10.00 13.65 -4.19
CA ASP A 196 10.95 14.31 -3.31
C ASP A 196 10.64 15.81 -3.11
N ASP A 197 9.82 16.40 -4.00
CA ASP A 197 9.43 17.81 -3.96
C ASP A 197 7.94 17.94 -4.33
N PHE A 198 7.19 18.73 -3.55
CA PHE A 198 5.77 19.02 -3.80
C PHE A 198 5.52 19.80 -5.08
N THR A 199 6.52 20.49 -5.60
CA THR A 199 6.44 21.22 -6.88
C THR A 199 6.77 20.36 -8.09
N ASP A 200 7.35 19.15 -7.89
CA ASP A 200 7.67 18.19 -8.95
C ASP A 200 7.20 16.77 -8.57
N GLN A 201 5.90 16.55 -8.67
CA GLN A 201 5.27 15.25 -8.40
C GLN A 201 5.19 14.35 -9.65
N GLY A 202 5.72 14.83 -10.76
CA GLY A 202 5.73 14.19 -12.07
C GLY A 202 5.04 15.02 -13.15
N LYS A 203 5.52 14.87 -14.38
CA LYS A 203 5.03 15.61 -15.57
C LYS A 203 5.19 14.76 -16.82
N PHE A 204 4.58 15.20 -17.89
CA PHE A 204 4.78 14.66 -19.24
C PHE A 204 5.85 15.51 -19.95
N PRO A 205 7.10 15.03 -20.09
CA PRO A 205 8.26 15.88 -20.45
C PRO A 205 8.18 16.45 -21.87
N ASN A 206 7.42 15.83 -22.76
CA ASN A 206 7.40 16.15 -24.19
C ASN A 206 6.11 16.88 -24.61
N THR A 207 5.29 17.35 -23.67
CA THR A 207 4.02 18.01 -23.98
C THR A 207 3.50 18.80 -22.79
N ASP A 208 2.77 19.89 -23.07
CA ASP A 208 2.06 20.66 -22.05
C ASP A 208 0.62 20.13 -21.81
N LYS A 209 0.24 19.04 -22.51
CA LYS A 209 -1.08 18.44 -22.37
C LYS A 209 -1.25 17.81 -20.99
N SER A 210 -2.43 18.00 -20.43
CA SER A 210 -2.84 17.34 -19.19
C SER A 210 -3.06 15.83 -19.40
N LEU A 211 -3.09 15.07 -18.30
CA LEU A 211 -3.47 13.66 -18.31
C LEU A 211 -4.81 13.41 -19.03
N LYS A 212 -5.81 14.29 -18.81
CA LYS A 212 -7.14 14.18 -19.43
C LYS A 212 -7.07 14.31 -20.93
N GLU A 213 -6.30 15.26 -21.45
CA GLU A 213 -6.13 15.47 -22.90
C GLU A 213 -5.43 14.27 -23.54
N LEU A 214 -4.32 13.82 -22.98
CA LEU A 214 -3.59 12.65 -23.47
C LEU A 214 -4.43 11.36 -23.41
N TYR A 215 -5.22 11.20 -22.35
CA TYR A 215 -6.15 10.08 -22.22
C TYR A 215 -7.23 10.11 -23.32
N ASN A 216 -7.83 11.28 -23.55
CA ASN A 216 -8.87 11.45 -24.56
C ASN A 216 -8.34 11.19 -25.97
N GLU A 217 -7.11 11.56 -26.27
CA GLU A 217 -6.46 11.23 -27.54
C GLU A 217 -6.27 9.72 -27.72
N MET A 218 -5.93 9.00 -26.65
CA MET A 218 -5.73 7.55 -26.70
C MET A 218 -7.03 6.75 -26.72
N TYR A 219 -8.09 7.27 -26.12
CA TYR A 219 -9.33 6.54 -25.86
C TYR A 219 -10.61 7.27 -26.34
N ASN A 220 -10.48 8.03 -27.46
CA ASN A 220 -11.60 8.65 -28.17
C ASN A 220 -12.53 9.48 -27.26
N GLY A 221 -11.97 10.35 -26.41
CA GLY A 221 -12.74 11.26 -25.57
C GLY A 221 -13.44 10.61 -24.36
N SER A 222 -13.05 9.39 -23.95
CA SER A 222 -13.79 8.64 -22.95
C SER A 222 -13.39 8.93 -21.49
N TYR A 223 -12.51 9.89 -21.22
CA TYR A 223 -12.00 10.14 -19.84
C TYR A 223 -13.12 10.38 -18.82
N ASP A 224 -14.04 11.30 -19.11
CA ASP A 224 -15.09 11.66 -18.15
C ASP A 224 -16.04 10.48 -17.88
N LYS A 225 -16.39 9.70 -18.91
CA LYS A 225 -17.19 8.48 -18.75
C LYS A 225 -16.49 7.42 -17.93
N ASP A 226 -15.21 7.20 -18.17
CA ASP A 226 -14.43 6.20 -17.42
C ASP A 226 -14.19 6.65 -15.97
N LEU A 227 -14.06 7.97 -15.75
CA LEU A 227 -13.98 8.56 -14.41
C LEU A 227 -15.30 8.43 -13.64
N GLU A 228 -16.45 8.60 -14.31
CA GLU A 228 -17.76 8.37 -13.72
C GLU A 228 -17.92 6.92 -13.26
N ILE A 229 -17.63 5.95 -14.14
CA ILE A 229 -17.66 4.50 -13.82
C ILE A 229 -16.73 4.17 -12.63
N TYR A 230 -15.50 4.72 -12.63
CA TYR A 230 -14.55 4.60 -11.53
C TYR A 230 -15.11 5.16 -10.23
N ASN A 231 -15.76 6.33 -10.30
CA ASN A 231 -16.32 6.99 -9.14
C ASN A 231 -17.50 6.22 -8.55
N GLU A 232 -18.36 5.65 -9.39
CA GLU A 232 -19.49 4.81 -8.98
C GLU A 232 -19.06 3.50 -8.33
N ALA A 233 -17.87 2.98 -8.69
CA ALA A 233 -17.33 1.77 -8.13
C ALA A 233 -16.83 1.94 -6.67
N ILE A 234 -16.66 3.16 -6.18
CA ILE A 234 -16.16 3.44 -4.83
C ILE A 234 -17.33 3.58 -3.86
N GLU A 235 -17.19 3.07 -2.65
CA GLU A 235 -18.15 3.27 -1.56
C GLU A 235 -18.36 4.76 -1.26
N MET A 236 -19.54 5.15 -0.78
CA MET A 236 -19.91 6.55 -0.50
C MET A 236 -18.86 7.27 0.38
N TRP A 237 -18.39 6.61 1.43
CA TRP A 237 -17.36 7.13 2.35
C TRP A 237 -15.99 6.44 2.14
N GLY A 238 -15.80 5.78 1.00
CA GLY A 238 -14.63 4.98 0.68
C GLY A 238 -13.45 5.76 0.11
N ARG A 239 -13.43 7.09 0.23
CA ARG A 239 -12.36 7.96 -0.27
C ARG A 239 -11.69 8.67 0.88
N GLN A 240 -10.42 8.36 1.07
CA GLN A 240 -9.56 9.06 2.02
C GLN A 240 -8.23 9.36 1.35
N ASN A 241 -7.59 10.45 1.75
CA ASN A 241 -6.27 10.83 1.27
C ASN A 241 -5.40 11.19 2.47
N GLU A 242 -4.14 10.81 2.41
CA GLU A 242 -3.12 11.12 3.42
C GLU A 242 -1.87 11.63 2.72
N ARG A 243 -1.28 12.74 3.18
CA ARG A 243 0.09 13.11 2.84
C ARG A 243 1.01 12.64 3.95
N MET A 244 2.15 12.10 3.57
CA MET A 244 3.08 11.51 4.52
C MET A 244 4.49 12.00 4.20
N SER A 245 5.29 12.22 5.25
CA SER A 245 6.70 12.63 5.12
C SER A 245 7.61 11.58 5.74
N LEU A 246 8.68 11.25 5.01
CA LEU A 246 9.68 10.29 5.43
C LEU A 246 10.41 10.80 6.68
N LYS A 247 10.57 9.90 7.64
CA LYS A 247 11.45 10.07 8.79
C LYS A 247 12.73 9.28 8.50
N SER A 248 13.68 9.96 7.86
CA SER A 248 14.92 9.35 7.39
C SER A 248 15.73 8.70 8.52
N GLU A 249 15.70 9.30 9.71
CA GLU A 249 16.35 8.79 10.91
C GLU A 249 15.72 7.49 11.46
N LEU A 250 14.46 7.20 11.08
CA LEU A 250 13.74 5.98 11.44
C LEU A 250 13.71 4.94 10.31
N THR A 251 14.33 5.27 9.19
CA THR A 251 14.32 4.48 7.96
C THR A 251 15.67 3.80 7.77
N THR A 252 15.64 2.55 7.28
CA THR A 252 16.87 1.79 6.98
C THR A 252 17.70 2.53 5.93
N LYS A 253 18.98 2.64 6.20
CA LYS A 253 20.00 3.16 5.24
C LYS A 253 20.64 1.93 4.58
N LEU A 254 20.34 1.72 3.30
CA LEU A 254 20.90 0.67 2.45
C LEU A 254 22.02 1.27 1.59
#